data_099abc228d372ba6f5b94db971b140b3
#
_entry.id   099abc228d372ba6f5b94db971b140b3
#
_cell.length_a   1.000
_cell.length_b   1.000
_cell.length_c   1.000
_cell.angle_alpha   90.00
_cell.angle_beta   90.00
_cell.angle_gamma   90.00
#
_symmetry.space_group_name_H-M   'P 1'
#
loop_
_entity.id
_entity.type
_entity.pdbx_description
1 polymer ?
#
loop_
_entity_poly.entity_id
_entity_poly.type
_entity_poly.pdbx_seq_one_letter_code
_entity_poly.pdbx_strand_id
1 'polypeptide(L)'
;MLFRSKSRPSTVWGSKIGLFFEFVPSESLDDDAVEATLDTNELNVITDIISSRDFQVFTTGGEFYVPQQGTDPITPLTFTFKNVSRNGIKPGTRVQSVESGSIYIQRQGKSLNEFVFSDTQLTYITQRISLLSGHLLKGPTRIALRRASSTDESDLLMITNSTDGGMAVF
;
A
#
# COMPACT_ATOMS: atom_id res chain seq x y z
N MET A 1 7.88 7.35 12.99
CA MET A 1 7.74 7.90 11.62
C MET A 1 8.37 6.92 10.64
N LEU A 2 7.74 6.68 9.49
CA LEU A 2 8.26 5.74 8.48
C LEU A 2 8.43 6.48 7.15
N PHE A 3 9.49 6.19 6.40
CA PHE A 3 9.72 6.76 5.09
C PHE A 3 10.54 5.85 4.18
N ARG A 4 10.59 6.18 2.88
CA ARG A 4 11.48 5.57 1.89
C ARG A 4 12.42 6.61 1.28
N SER A 5 13.57 6.17 0.80
CA SER A 5 14.52 7.04 0.08
C SER A 5 14.49 6.78 -1.43
N LYS A 6 14.85 7.79 -2.22
CA LYS A 6 15.05 7.64 -3.67
C LYS A 6 16.29 6.84 -4.01
N SER A 7 17.33 6.90 -3.18
CA SER A 7 18.59 6.17 -3.38
C SER A 7 18.48 4.68 -3.06
N ARG A 8 17.56 4.29 -2.16
CA ARG A 8 17.28 2.89 -1.80
C ARG A 8 15.77 2.64 -1.86
N PRO A 9 15.21 2.52 -3.08
CA PRO A 9 13.76 2.56 -3.30
C PRO A 9 13.01 1.36 -2.76
N SER A 10 13.70 0.28 -2.43
CA SER A 10 13.12 -0.96 -1.88
C SER A 10 13.27 -1.06 -0.35
N THR A 11 13.73 0.00 0.30
CA THR A 11 13.98 0.00 1.76
C THR A 11 13.00 0.91 2.47
N VAL A 12 12.51 0.45 3.60
CA VAL A 12 11.69 1.22 4.56
C VAL A 12 12.55 1.54 5.77
N TRP A 13 12.48 2.77 6.24
CA TRP A 13 13.10 3.22 7.49
C TRP A 13 12.01 3.61 8.49
N GLY A 14 12.14 3.12 9.72
CA GLY A 14 11.36 3.54 10.87
C GLY A 14 12.24 4.28 11.85
N SER A 15 11.75 5.38 12.44
CA SER A 15 12.45 6.12 13.47
C SER A 15 12.48 5.33 14.79
N LYS A 16 13.50 5.57 15.59
CA LYS A 16 13.63 5.06 16.96
C LYS A 16 12.42 5.48 17.81
N ILE A 17 12.03 4.64 18.75
CA ILE A 17 10.93 4.92 19.68
C ILE A 17 11.23 6.18 20.48
N GLY A 18 10.31 7.14 20.47
CA GLY A 18 10.44 8.42 21.14
C GLY A 18 11.34 9.46 20.46
N LEU A 19 12.08 9.08 19.41
CA LEU A 19 13.00 9.94 18.67
C LEU A 19 12.62 9.99 17.19
N PHE A 20 11.61 10.77 16.84
CA PHE A 20 10.95 10.78 15.52
C PHE A 20 11.85 11.12 14.33
N PHE A 21 13.03 11.63 14.56
CA PHE A 21 13.98 12.03 13.50
C PHE A 21 15.28 11.22 13.51
N GLU A 22 15.37 10.20 14.36
CA GLU A 22 16.52 9.30 14.42
C GLU A 22 16.22 7.99 13.70
N PHE A 23 16.96 7.72 12.62
CA PHE A 23 16.74 6.60 11.69
C PHE A 23 17.97 5.70 11.55
N VAL A 24 18.98 5.90 12.39
CA VAL A 24 20.21 5.11 12.33
C VAL A 24 20.07 3.95 13.29
N PRO A 25 20.03 2.69 12.79
CA PRO A 25 20.07 1.52 13.66
C PRO A 25 21.39 1.50 14.45
N SER A 26 21.34 1.23 15.73
CA SER A 26 22.54 1.19 16.57
C SER A 26 22.86 -0.22 17.07
N GLU A 27 22.00 -0.81 17.88
CA GLU A 27 22.28 -2.06 18.59
C GLU A 27 21.27 -3.18 18.29
N SER A 28 20.31 -2.95 17.39
CA SER A 28 19.21 -3.87 17.06
C SER A 28 18.35 -4.26 18.28
N LEU A 29 18.12 -3.32 19.16
CA LEU A 29 17.20 -3.46 20.29
C LEU A 29 15.75 -3.21 19.82
N ASP A 30 14.79 -3.60 20.64
CA ASP A 30 13.35 -3.45 20.31
C ASP A 30 12.90 -2.00 20.16
N ASP A 31 13.59 -1.06 20.77
CA ASP A 31 13.31 0.38 20.70
C ASP A 31 14.13 1.12 19.63
N ASP A 32 14.97 0.40 18.88
CA ASP A 32 15.87 0.97 17.89
C ASP A 32 15.17 1.31 16.56
N ALA A 33 15.89 2.01 15.69
CA ALA A 33 15.42 2.35 14.36
C ALA A 33 15.29 1.10 13.48
N VAL A 34 14.23 1.04 12.69
CA VAL A 34 13.99 -0.04 11.72
C VAL A 34 14.62 0.33 10.38
N GLU A 35 15.45 -0.54 9.84
CA GLU A 35 15.85 -0.52 8.43
C GLU A 35 15.55 -1.89 7.81
N ALA A 36 14.55 -1.93 6.94
CA ALA A 36 14.10 -3.17 6.31
C ALA A 36 14.06 -3.03 4.79
N THR A 37 14.79 -3.90 4.11
CA THR A 37 14.84 -3.95 2.64
C THR A 37 14.01 -5.13 2.15
N LEU A 38 13.21 -4.90 1.11
CA LEU A 38 12.48 -5.96 0.41
C LEU A 38 13.48 -6.88 -0.29
N ASP A 39 13.55 -8.11 0.17
CA ASP A 39 14.33 -9.18 -0.47
C ASP A 39 13.47 -9.87 -1.53
N THR A 40 13.63 -9.44 -2.78
CA THR A 40 12.88 -9.96 -3.91
C THR A 40 13.79 -10.08 -5.13
N ASN A 41 13.51 -11.06 -6.00
CA ASN A 41 14.27 -11.26 -7.23
C ASN A 41 14.11 -10.14 -8.28
N GLU A 42 13.20 -9.21 -8.04
CA GLU A 42 12.92 -8.07 -8.91
C GLU A 42 13.09 -6.76 -8.14
N LEU A 43 13.46 -5.69 -8.85
CA LEU A 43 13.52 -4.36 -8.25
C LEU A 43 12.11 -3.84 -7.96
N ASN A 44 11.71 -3.94 -6.72
CA ASN A 44 10.42 -3.45 -6.22
C ASN A 44 10.56 -2.06 -5.62
N VAL A 45 10.24 -1.04 -6.42
CA VAL A 45 10.19 0.34 -5.92
C VAL A 45 8.95 0.51 -5.06
N ILE A 46 9.14 0.86 -3.79
CA ILE A 46 8.04 1.19 -2.89
C ILE A 46 7.38 2.48 -3.39
N THR A 47 6.10 2.42 -3.69
CA THR A 47 5.30 3.55 -4.18
C THR A 47 4.47 4.18 -3.07
N ASP A 48 3.88 3.35 -2.22
CA ASP A 48 3.03 3.83 -1.13
C ASP A 48 3.11 2.91 0.09
N ILE A 49 2.79 3.47 1.25
CA ILE A 49 2.79 2.79 2.55
C ILE A 49 1.50 3.18 3.26
N ILE A 50 0.74 2.20 3.72
CA ILE A 50 -0.51 2.39 4.44
C ILE A 50 -0.41 1.69 5.79
N SER A 51 -0.77 2.40 6.84
CA SER A 51 -0.97 1.82 8.17
C SER A 51 -2.47 1.61 8.37
N SER A 52 -2.87 0.36 8.51
CA SER A 52 -4.25 -0.03 8.84
C SER A 52 -4.21 -1.09 9.94
N ARG A 53 -4.92 -2.20 9.81
CA ARG A 53 -4.80 -3.35 10.72
C ARG A 53 -3.36 -3.83 10.83
N ASP A 54 -2.67 -3.94 9.68
CA ASP A 54 -1.27 -4.27 9.56
C ASP A 54 -0.57 -3.18 8.73
N PHE A 55 0.74 -3.18 8.76
CA PHE A 55 1.54 -2.28 7.95
C PHE A 55 1.63 -2.78 6.51
N GLN A 56 1.03 -2.07 5.58
CA GLN A 56 0.93 -2.44 4.17
C GLN A 56 1.94 -1.66 3.34
N VAL A 57 2.63 -2.36 2.43
CA VAL A 57 3.64 -1.78 1.54
C VAL A 57 3.30 -2.13 0.10
N PHE A 58 3.10 -1.11 -0.70
CA PHE A 58 2.75 -1.22 -2.10
C PHE A 58 3.95 -0.85 -2.98
N THR A 59 4.29 -1.74 -3.90
CA THR A 59 5.45 -1.56 -4.77
C THR A 59 5.07 -1.65 -6.24
N THR A 60 6.01 -1.33 -7.12
CA THR A 60 5.83 -1.49 -8.57
C THR A 60 5.72 -2.94 -9.03
N GLY A 61 6.18 -3.90 -8.25
CA GLY A 61 6.20 -5.32 -8.60
C GLY A 61 5.28 -6.20 -7.76
N GLY A 62 4.76 -5.70 -6.63
CA GLY A 62 3.88 -6.51 -5.78
C GLY A 62 3.40 -5.77 -4.54
N GLU A 63 2.53 -6.42 -3.80
CA GLU A 63 1.94 -5.97 -2.56
C GLU A 63 2.44 -6.81 -1.39
N PHE A 64 2.86 -6.13 -0.34
CA PHE A 64 3.43 -6.74 0.86
C PHE A 64 2.72 -6.20 2.10
N TYR A 65 2.81 -6.95 3.18
CA TYR A 65 2.43 -6.46 4.49
C TYR A 65 3.42 -6.96 5.55
N VAL A 66 3.49 -6.24 6.65
CA VAL A 66 4.19 -6.65 7.85
C VAL A 66 3.13 -7.03 8.88
N PRO A 67 3.01 -8.32 9.26
CA PRO A 67 2.00 -8.74 10.22
C PRO A 67 2.26 -8.11 11.57
N GLN A 68 1.22 -7.53 12.15
CA GLN A 68 1.24 -7.04 13.51
C GLN A 68 0.61 -8.10 14.42
N GLN A 69 1.35 -8.56 15.40
CA GLN A 69 0.89 -9.57 16.34
C GLN A 69 0.16 -8.91 17.52
N GLY A 70 -1.17 -8.87 17.44
CA GLY A 70 -1.98 -8.30 18.52
C GLY A 70 -1.74 -6.80 18.73
N THR A 71 -1.38 -6.43 19.96
CA THR A 71 -1.08 -5.05 20.36
C THR A 71 0.41 -4.73 20.39
N ASP A 72 1.25 -5.70 20.05
CA ASP A 72 2.70 -5.52 20.13
C ASP A 72 3.20 -4.54 19.08
N PRO A 73 4.13 -3.65 19.43
CA PRO A 73 4.70 -2.72 18.47
C PRO A 73 5.56 -3.45 17.45
N ILE A 74 5.64 -2.88 16.24
CA ILE A 74 6.58 -3.34 15.23
C ILE A 74 8.00 -2.93 15.68
N THR A 75 8.88 -3.92 15.88
CA THR A 75 10.27 -3.71 16.29
C THR A 75 11.23 -4.13 15.17
N PRO A 76 12.50 -3.74 15.20
CA PRO A 76 13.50 -4.20 14.24
C PRO A 76 13.58 -5.73 14.11
N LEU A 77 13.36 -6.45 15.22
CA LEU A 77 13.42 -7.92 15.27
C LEU A 77 12.19 -8.61 14.70
N THR A 78 11.03 -7.95 14.76
CA THR A 78 9.75 -8.50 14.29
C THR A 78 9.36 -8.04 12.89
N PHE A 79 10.10 -7.08 12.32
CA PHE A 79 9.78 -6.49 11.02
C PHE A 79 10.08 -7.46 9.88
N THR A 80 9.07 -8.11 9.38
CA THR A 80 9.19 -9.08 8.28
C THR A 80 8.16 -8.83 7.20
N PHE A 81 8.60 -8.63 5.96
CA PHE A 81 7.71 -8.49 4.82
C PHE A 81 7.12 -9.83 4.39
N LYS A 82 5.81 -9.90 4.25
CA LYS A 82 5.10 -11.01 3.62
C LYS A 82 4.55 -10.57 2.27
N ASN A 83 4.92 -11.27 1.20
CA ASN A 83 4.36 -11.04 -0.12
C ASN A 83 2.96 -11.64 -0.21
N VAL A 84 2.02 -10.89 -0.81
CA VAL A 84 0.64 -11.32 -1.03
C VAL A 84 0.38 -11.55 -2.51
N SER A 85 0.76 -10.59 -3.34
CA SER A 85 0.54 -10.69 -4.77
C SER A 85 1.66 -10.00 -5.57
N ARG A 86 1.67 -10.25 -6.88
CA ARG A 86 2.63 -9.67 -7.82
C ARG A 86 1.98 -8.76 -8.84
N ASN A 87 0.88 -8.12 -8.45
CA ASN A 87 0.16 -7.22 -9.35
C ASN A 87 0.92 -5.91 -9.56
N GLY A 88 1.51 -5.40 -8.49
CA GLY A 88 2.17 -4.10 -8.46
C GLY A 88 1.22 -2.93 -8.67
N ILE A 89 1.62 -1.77 -8.21
CA ILE A 89 0.86 -0.53 -8.35
C ILE A 89 1.37 0.29 -9.53
N LYS A 90 0.45 1.00 -10.20
CA LYS A 90 0.82 1.92 -11.28
C LYS A 90 1.57 3.12 -10.71
N PRO A 91 2.80 3.40 -11.19
CA PRO A 91 3.55 4.58 -10.77
C PRO A 91 2.77 5.88 -11.02
N GLY A 92 2.83 6.79 -10.05
CA GLY A 92 2.12 8.08 -10.10
C GLY A 92 0.70 8.05 -9.55
N THR A 93 0.10 6.87 -9.36
CA THR A 93 -1.16 6.73 -8.63
C THR A 93 -0.88 6.46 -7.14
N ARG A 94 -1.82 6.85 -6.29
CA ARG A 94 -1.76 6.63 -4.84
C ARG A 94 -2.72 5.53 -4.43
N VAL A 95 -2.38 4.81 -3.37
CA VAL A 95 -3.31 3.90 -2.70
C VAL A 95 -4.33 4.70 -1.92
N GLN A 96 -5.58 4.27 -1.95
CA GLN A 96 -6.67 4.86 -1.15
C GLN A 96 -7.10 3.86 -0.08
N SER A 97 -7.06 4.30 1.17
CA SER A 97 -7.57 3.51 2.28
C SER A 97 -9.08 3.67 2.37
N VAL A 98 -9.80 2.56 2.29
CA VAL A 98 -11.25 2.46 2.47
C VAL A 98 -11.55 1.66 3.74
N GLU A 99 -12.81 1.58 4.12
CA GLU A 99 -13.22 0.90 5.35
C GLU A 99 -12.82 -0.59 5.35
N SER A 100 -13.01 -1.27 4.22
CA SER A 100 -12.72 -2.70 4.06
C SER A 100 -11.23 -3.02 3.85
N GLY A 101 -10.44 -2.06 3.36
CA GLY A 101 -9.04 -2.31 3.00
C GLY A 101 -8.37 -1.17 2.27
N SER A 102 -7.58 -1.49 1.28
CA SER A 102 -6.84 -0.52 0.47
C SER A 102 -7.09 -0.74 -1.02
N ILE A 103 -7.46 0.32 -1.73
CA ILE A 103 -7.74 0.27 -3.17
C ILE A 103 -6.58 0.89 -3.94
N TYR A 104 -6.17 0.23 -5.02
CA TYR A 104 -5.09 0.68 -5.87
C TYR A 104 -5.30 0.30 -7.33
N ILE A 105 -4.61 1.02 -8.23
CA ILE A 105 -4.60 0.71 -9.66
C ILE A 105 -3.40 -0.18 -9.96
N GLN A 106 -3.66 -1.35 -10.55
CA GLN A 106 -2.62 -2.28 -10.97
C GLN A 106 -1.61 -1.63 -11.93
N ARG A 107 -0.37 -2.12 -11.92
CA ARG A 107 0.76 -1.58 -12.70
C ARG A 107 0.44 -1.29 -14.18
N GLN A 108 -0.32 -2.17 -14.84
CA GLN A 108 -0.71 -1.97 -16.24
C GLN A 108 -1.78 -0.88 -16.45
N GLY A 109 -2.40 -0.39 -15.38
CA GLY A 109 -3.46 0.63 -15.46
C GLY A 109 -4.77 0.12 -16.05
N LYS A 110 -5.02 -1.18 -16.04
CA LYS A 110 -6.20 -1.83 -16.63
C LYS A 110 -7.17 -2.41 -15.61
N SER A 111 -6.80 -2.42 -14.35
CA SER A 111 -7.66 -2.91 -13.27
C SER A 111 -7.51 -2.08 -12.01
N LEU A 112 -8.61 -1.96 -11.30
CA LEU A 112 -8.72 -1.47 -9.97
C LEU A 112 -8.82 -2.68 -9.04
N ASN A 113 -7.91 -2.76 -8.09
CA ASN A 113 -7.80 -3.88 -7.17
C ASN A 113 -8.00 -3.41 -5.73
N GLU A 114 -8.57 -4.28 -4.93
CA GLU A 114 -8.70 -4.12 -3.50
C GLU A 114 -7.75 -5.07 -2.78
N PHE A 115 -7.07 -4.56 -1.78
CA PHE A 115 -6.21 -5.29 -0.87
C PHE A 115 -6.89 -5.36 0.48
N VAL A 116 -7.43 -6.52 0.82
CA VAL A 116 -8.29 -6.74 1.99
C VAL A 116 -7.80 -7.92 2.81
N PHE A 117 -7.96 -7.84 4.13
CA PHE A 117 -7.66 -8.97 5.02
C PHE A 117 -8.78 -9.99 4.98
N SER A 118 -8.43 -11.26 4.73
CA SER A 118 -9.37 -12.38 4.77
C SER A 118 -9.25 -13.11 6.10
N ASP A 119 -10.29 -13.02 6.93
CA ASP A 119 -10.33 -13.73 8.22
C ASP A 119 -10.36 -15.25 8.03
N THR A 120 -10.89 -15.73 6.92
CA THR A 120 -10.92 -17.16 6.60
C THR A 120 -9.53 -17.72 6.27
N GLN A 121 -8.71 -16.95 5.56
CA GLN A 121 -7.37 -17.36 5.16
C GLN A 121 -6.30 -16.86 6.13
N LEU A 122 -6.65 -15.98 7.07
CA LEU A 122 -5.75 -15.31 8.03
C LEU A 122 -4.58 -14.60 7.32
N THR A 123 -4.87 -14.04 6.15
CA THR A 123 -3.90 -13.29 5.34
C THR A 123 -4.59 -12.25 4.49
N TYR A 124 -3.82 -11.32 3.94
CA TYR A 124 -4.33 -10.42 2.93
C TYR A 124 -4.54 -11.15 1.60
N ILE A 125 -5.55 -10.71 0.88
CA ILE A 125 -5.84 -11.12 -0.48
C ILE A 125 -5.99 -9.91 -1.38
N THR A 126 -5.73 -10.09 -2.65
CA THR A 126 -5.99 -9.08 -3.67
C THR A 126 -7.14 -9.53 -4.54
N GLN A 127 -8.17 -8.71 -4.64
CA GLN A 127 -9.31 -8.97 -5.51
C GLN A 127 -9.54 -7.82 -6.48
N ARG A 128 -9.95 -8.17 -7.70
CA ARG A 128 -10.21 -7.20 -8.76
C ARG A 128 -11.63 -6.70 -8.66
N ILE A 129 -11.82 -5.43 -8.31
CA ILE A 129 -13.16 -4.81 -8.22
C ILE A 129 -13.67 -4.27 -9.56
N SER A 130 -12.78 -3.90 -10.49
CA SER A 130 -13.15 -3.40 -11.83
C SER A 130 -13.33 -4.51 -12.87
N LEU A 131 -13.79 -5.71 -12.49
CA LEU A 131 -13.88 -6.85 -13.41
C LEU A 131 -14.73 -6.54 -14.66
N LEU A 132 -15.87 -5.88 -14.48
CA LEU A 132 -16.78 -5.51 -15.57
C LEU A 132 -16.57 -4.08 -16.09
N SER A 133 -15.84 -3.25 -15.37
CA SER A 133 -15.67 -1.81 -15.64
C SER A 133 -14.23 -1.42 -16.03
N GLY A 134 -13.38 -2.39 -16.38
CA GLY A 134 -12.00 -2.14 -16.78
C GLY A 134 -11.87 -1.22 -18.02
N HIS A 135 -12.89 -1.10 -18.84
CA HIS A 135 -12.93 -0.20 -19.99
C HIS A 135 -12.98 1.30 -19.61
N LEU A 136 -13.34 1.61 -18.36
CA LEU A 136 -13.34 2.97 -17.81
C LEU A 136 -11.92 3.44 -17.46
N LEU A 137 -10.96 2.54 -17.34
CA LEU A 137 -9.55 2.85 -17.01
C LEU A 137 -8.75 3.06 -18.30
N LYS A 138 -8.66 4.32 -18.72
CA LYS A 138 -7.99 4.75 -19.96
C LYS A 138 -6.72 5.56 -19.65
N GLY A 139 -5.68 4.86 -19.19
CA GLY A 139 -4.45 5.51 -18.77
C GLY A 139 -4.61 6.32 -17.47
N PRO A 140 -5.02 5.68 -16.37
CA PRO A 140 -5.28 6.37 -15.11
C PRO A 140 -4.00 7.05 -14.59
N THR A 141 -4.14 8.29 -14.12
CA THR A 141 -3.03 9.12 -13.62
C THR A 141 -3.16 9.48 -12.15
N ARG A 142 -4.38 9.65 -11.69
CA ARG A 142 -4.65 9.96 -10.28
C ARG A 142 -5.89 9.22 -9.81
N ILE A 143 -5.93 8.95 -8.53
CA ILE A 143 -7.05 8.35 -7.83
C ILE A 143 -7.32 9.18 -6.58
N ALA A 144 -8.59 9.44 -6.29
CA ALA A 144 -9.03 10.14 -5.09
C ALA A 144 -10.31 9.51 -4.57
N LEU A 145 -10.43 9.42 -3.27
CA LEU A 145 -11.60 8.92 -2.57
C LEU A 145 -12.37 10.10 -1.99
N ARG A 146 -13.66 10.22 -2.32
CA ARG A 146 -14.62 11.04 -1.60
C ARG A 146 -15.40 10.12 -0.66
N ARG A 147 -15.23 10.33 0.62
CA ARG A 147 -16.01 9.60 1.63
C ARG A 147 -17.43 10.14 1.70
N ALA A 148 -18.38 9.26 1.94
CA ALA A 148 -19.75 9.60 2.22
C ALA A 148 -19.84 10.55 3.43
N SER A 149 -20.72 11.53 3.35
CA SER A 149 -20.99 12.49 4.44
C SER A 149 -22.25 12.13 5.23
N SER A 150 -23.04 11.20 4.72
CA SER A 150 -24.26 10.71 5.36
C SER A 150 -24.43 9.21 5.10
N THR A 151 -25.34 8.58 5.86
CA THR A 151 -25.66 7.14 5.72
C THR A 151 -26.33 6.78 4.39
N ASP A 152 -26.89 7.76 3.70
CA ASP A 152 -27.60 7.57 2.43
C ASP A 152 -26.71 7.73 1.20
N GLU A 153 -25.41 8.08 1.41
CA GLU A 153 -24.42 8.23 0.36
C GLU A 153 -23.44 7.07 0.36
N SER A 154 -22.93 6.72 -0.81
CA SER A 154 -21.80 5.80 -0.95
C SER A 154 -20.49 6.55 -1.08
N ASP A 155 -19.41 5.92 -0.67
CA ASP A 155 -18.06 6.38 -1.01
C ASP A 155 -17.89 6.39 -2.53
N LEU A 156 -17.28 7.44 -3.05
CA LEU A 156 -17.01 7.59 -4.49
C LEU A 156 -15.51 7.60 -4.74
N LEU A 157 -15.07 6.69 -5.60
CA LEU A 157 -13.69 6.65 -6.06
C LEU A 157 -13.58 7.32 -7.42
N MET A 158 -12.86 8.42 -7.49
CA MET A 158 -12.66 9.21 -8.71
C MET A 158 -11.29 8.95 -9.30
N ILE A 159 -11.24 8.62 -10.58
CA ILE A 159 -10.00 8.30 -11.31
C ILE A 159 -9.91 9.18 -12.54
N THR A 160 -8.84 9.97 -12.66
CA THR A 160 -8.57 10.77 -13.86
C THR A 160 -7.78 9.96 -14.87
N ASN A 161 -8.19 10.01 -16.14
CA ASN A 161 -7.59 9.32 -17.26
C ASN A 161 -6.80 10.28 -18.16
N SER A 162 -5.62 9.87 -18.62
CA SER A 162 -4.79 10.69 -19.52
C SER A 162 -5.14 10.51 -21.00
N THR A 163 -5.69 9.35 -21.40
CA THR A 163 -5.89 9.04 -22.81
C THR A 163 -7.05 9.83 -23.43
N ASP A 164 -8.10 10.08 -22.65
CA ASP A 164 -9.30 10.80 -23.13
C ASP A 164 -9.60 12.07 -22.32
N GLY A 165 -8.75 12.39 -21.33
CA GLY A 165 -8.99 13.51 -20.42
C GLY A 165 -10.22 13.34 -19.53
N GLY A 166 -10.85 12.16 -19.55
CA GLY A 166 -12.07 11.87 -18.82
C GLY A 166 -11.81 11.48 -17.37
N MET A 167 -12.88 11.42 -16.59
CA MET A 167 -12.90 10.94 -15.22
C MET A 167 -13.83 9.74 -15.12
N ALA A 168 -13.33 8.65 -14.56
CA ALA A 168 -14.13 7.49 -14.19
C ALA A 168 -14.51 7.60 -12.71
N VAL A 169 -15.73 7.18 -12.39
CA VAL A 169 -16.24 7.13 -11.00
C VAL A 169 -16.71 5.71 -10.73
N PHE A 170 -16.28 5.20 -9.57
CA PHE A 170 -16.62 3.88 -9.05
C PHE A 170 -17.27 3.98 -7.69
#